data_154179aa1726cdecc6d065cdd68611b4
#
_entry.id   154179aa1726cdecc6d065cdd68611b4
#
_cell.length_a   1.000
_cell.length_b   1.000
_cell.length_c   1.000
_cell.angle_alpha   90.00
_cell.angle_beta   90.00
_cell.angle_gamma   90.00
#
_symmetry.space_group_name_H-M   'P 1'
#
loop_
_entity.id
_entity.type
_entity.pdbx_description
1 polymer ?
#
loop_
_entity_poly.entity_id
_entity_poly.type
_entity_poly.pdbx_seq_one_letter_code
_entity_poly.pdbx_strand_id
1 'polypeptide(L)'
;DLHSFPTRRSSDLTSVLMARVNRHADVRGLAAGSAAPVINGMSEFNHPTQEMGDLMTMLEHLPAGKRVEDCTLAFIGDATQVCVSLMFICSKIGIRFVQYGPKGHQITDGGLQVDDKVDLLAIGKANCEESGGTIVISDDIESIRGADFVYTDVWYGLYDQEEGGGSYMDVFYPTYQVTMDMMNLAGPNSRFMHCLPATRGEEVTDEVMDDPVRSLCWVEAENRKHSIRALLAALGDRTPLAD
;
A
#
# COMPACT_ATOMS: atom_id res chain seq x y z
N ASP A 1 12.91 -43.20 -14.79
CA ASP A 1 13.95 -42.16 -14.81
C ASP A 1 13.32 -40.82 -15.21
N LEU A 2 12.68 -40.16 -14.24
CA LEU A 2 11.98 -38.87 -14.44
C LEU A 2 12.95 -37.64 -14.42
N HIS A 3 14.25 -37.87 -14.47
CA HIS A 3 15.27 -36.84 -14.34
C HIS A 3 15.95 -36.41 -15.65
N SER A 4 15.44 -36.84 -16.81
CA SER A 4 16.11 -36.58 -18.09
C SER A 4 15.43 -35.54 -18.98
N PHE A 5 14.35 -34.88 -18.55
CA PHE A 5 13.89 -33.70 -19.25
C PHE A 5 14.57 -32.47 -18.68
N PRO A 6 15.28 -31.68 -19.51
CA PRO A 6 15.72 -30.38 -19.05
C PRO A 6 14.47 -29.58 -18.70
N THR A 7 14.16 -29.47 -17.40
CA THR A 7 13.12 -28.59 -16.92
C THR A 7 13.59 -27.16 -17.24
N ARG A 8 13.12 -26.61 -18.35
CA ARG A 8 13.27 -25.18 -18.63
C ARG A 8 12.65 -24.44 -17.47
N ARG A 9 13.43 -23.59 -16.83
CA ARG A 9 12.92 -22.72 -15.76
C ARG A 9 11.87 -21.79 -16.38
N SER A 10 10.85 -21.43 -15.63
CA SER A 10 9.84 -20.44 -16.11
C SER A 10 10.51 -19.14 -16.59
N SER A 11 11.63 -18.74 -15.96
CA SER A 11 12.45 -17.61 -16.38
C SER A 11 13.06 -17.72 -17.77
N ASP A 12 13.24 -18.93 -18.31
CA ASP A 12 13.79 -19.14 -19.67
C ASP A 12 12.75 -18.86 -20.77
N LEU A 13 11.49 -18.71 -20.37
CA LEU A 13 10.34 -18.49 -21.27
C LEU A 13 9.66 -17.14 -21.05
N THR A 14 10.17 -16.34 -20.11
CA THR A 14 9.54 -15.06 -19.72
C THR A 14 10.57 -13.95 -19.62
N SER A 15 10.20 -12.75 -20.05
CA SER A 15 11.04 -11.55 -19.90
C SER A 15 10.93 -10.91 -18.52
N VAL A 16 9.82 -11.11 -17.80
CA VAL A 16 9.56 -10.59 -16.46
C VAL A 16 8.64 -11.55 -15.73
N LEU A 17 8.91 -11.81 -14.46
CA LEU A 17 8.03 -12.56 -13.56
C LEU A 17 7.36 -11.60 -12.59
N MET A 18 6.07 -11.75 -12.37
CA MET A 18 5.35 -11.09 -11.28
C MET A 18 4.78 -12.16 -10.34
N ALA A 19 5.06 -12.04 -9.06
CA ALA A 19 4.61 -12.99 -8.06
C ALA A 19 3.86 -12.28 -6.93
N ARG A 20 2.65 -12.77 -6.61
CA ARG A 20 1.93 -12.44 -5.38
C ARG A 20 2.00 -13.65 -4.47
N VAL A 21 2.61 -13.51 -3.32
CA VAL A 21 2.94 -14.58 -2.38
C VAL A 21 2.61 -14.17 -0.95
N ASN A 22 2.47 -15.15 -0.06
CA ASN A 22 2.25 -14.85 1.35
C ASN A 22 3.57 -14.39 2.00
N ARG A 23 4.65 -15.17 1.88
CA ARG A 23 5.91 -14.85 2.52
C ARG A 23 6.83 -14.06 1.60
N HIS A 24 7.42 -12.99 2.10
CA HIS A 24 8.38 -12.18 1.35
C HIS A 24 9.64 -12.99 0.95
N ALA A 25 10.04 -13.94 1.78
CA ALA A 25 11.13 -14.86 1.47
C ALA A 25 10.91 -15.63 0.16
N ASP A 26 9.66 -15.92 -0.20
CA ASP A 26 9.35 -16.67 -1.44
C ASP A 26 9.62 -15.80 -2.68
N VAL A 27 9.25 -14.51 -2.68
CA VAL A 27 9.58 -13.62 -3.81
C VAL A 27 11.09 -13.38 -3.93
N ARG A 28 11.79 -13.28 -2.79
CA ARG A 28 13.26 -13.19 -2.78
C ARG A 28 13.91 -14.46 -3.33
N GLY A 29 13.37 -15.63 -2.97
CA GLY A 29 13.82 -16.93 -3.50
C GLY A 29 13.61 -17.04 -5.01
N LEU A 30 12.43 -16.58 -5.50
CA LEU A 30 12.17 -16.50 -6.94
C LEU A 30 13.17 -15.58 -7.64
N ALA A 31 13.44 -14.40 -7.09
CA ALA A 31 14.39 -13.46 -7.66
C ALA A 31 15.83 -14.02 -7.70
N ALA A 32 16.25 -14.72 -6.65
CA ALA A 32 17.58 -15.33 -6.59
C ALA A 32 17.74 -16.50 -7.60
N GLY A 33 16.65 -17.18 -7.93
CA GLY A 33 16.66 -18.33 -8.86
C GLY A 33 16.30 -18.00 -10.30
N SER A 34 15.92 -16.76 -10.62
CA SER A 34 15.43 -16.33 -11.93
C SER A 34 16.48 -15.53 -12.70
N ALA A 35 16.61 -15.78 -14.00
CA ALA A 35 17.35 -14.92 -14.92
C ALA A 35 16.55 -13.67 -15.32
N ALA A 36 15.21 -13.77 -15.28
CA ALA A 36 14.32 -12.64 -15.56
C ALA A 36 14.09 -11.79 -14.28
N PRO A 37 13.89 -10.48 -14.42
CA PRO A 37 13.46 -9.63 -13.31
C PRO A 37 12.19 -10.16 -12.63
N VAL A 38 12.15 -10.08 -11.30
CA VAL A 38 10.98 -10.49 -10.51
C VAL A 38 10.34 -9.28 -9.86
N ILE A 39 9.05 -9.09 -10.10
CA ILE A 39 8.22 -8.04 -9.50
C ILE A 39 7.48 -8.64 -8.30
N ASN A 40 7.60 -8.00 -7.13
CA ASN A 40 6.74 -8.28 -6.00
C ASN A 40 5.33 -7.74 -6.28
N GLY A 41 4.38 -8.62 -6.59
CA GLY A 41 2.98 -8.29 -6.83
C GLY A 41 2.17 -8.08 -5.55
N MET A 42 2.65 -8.51 -4.43
CA MET A 42 2.35 -8.32 -3.02
C MET A 42 2.95 -9.47 -2.22
N SER A 43 3.45 -9.19 -1.05
CA SER A 43 3.85 -10.17 -0.03
C SER A 43 3.43 -9.63 1.34
N GLU A 44 3.60 -10.43 2.40
CA GLU A 44 3.37 -9.96 3.78
C GLU A 44 4.14 -8.67 4.13
N PHE A 45 5.26 -8.42 3.44
CA PHE A 45 6.12 -7.27 3.70
C PHE A 45 5.53 -5.97 3.15
N ASN A 46 5.10 -5.98 1.88
CA ASN A 46 4.58 -4.79 1.21
C ASN A 46 3.85 -5.11 -0.10
N HIS A 47 3.22 -4.07 -0.68
CA HIS A 47 2.53 -4.10 -1.96
C HIS A 47 3.07 -3.01 -2.93
N PRO A 48 4.33 -3.12 -3.40
CA PRO A 48 5.01 -2.02 -4.11
C PRO A 48 4.33 -1.63 -5.42
N THR A 49 3.62 -2.54 -6.06
CA THR A 49 2.89 -2.22 -7.29
C THR A 49 1.62 -1.40 -7.03
N GLN A 50 1.06 -1.42 -5.80
CA GLN A 50 -0.05 -0.55 -5.41
C GLN A 50 0.47 0.86 -5.16
N GLU A 51 1.48 1.03 -4.33
CA GLU A 51 2.03 2.34 -3.98
C GLU A 51 2.48 3.17 -5.19
N MET A 52 2.93 2.52 -6.27
CA MET A 52 3.27 3.21 -7.53
C MET A 52 2.04 3.82 -8.21
N GLY A 53 0.92 3.11 -8.20
CA GLY A 53 -0.37 3.62 -8.73
C GLY A 53 -0.92 4.74 -7.86
N ASP A 54 -0.80 4.59 -6.54
CA ASP A 54 -1.24 5.57 -5.55
C ASP A 54 -0.43 6.86 -5.68
N LEU A 55 0.89 6.76 -5.76
CA LEU A 55 1.75 7.93 -5.99
C LEU A 55 1.41 8.63 -7.31
N MET A 56 1.19 7.90 -8.39
CA MET A 56 0.77 8.46 -9.67
C MET A 56 -0.54 9.24 -9.51
N THR A 57 -1.51 8.67 -8.80
CA THR A 57 -2.80 9.30 -8.52
C THR A 57 -2.64 10.58 -7.68
N MET A 58 -1.81 10.54 -6.65
CA MET A 58 -1.50 11.72 -5.84
C MET A 58 -0.86 12.83 -6.66
N LEU A 59 0.11 12.51 -7.52
CA LEU A 59 0.78 13.48 -8.39
C LEU A 59 -0.16 14.16 -9.39
N GLU A 60 -1.17 13.45 -9.89
CA GLU A 60 -2.19 13.99 -10.80
C GLU A 60 -3.23 14.87 -10.08
N HIS A 61 -3.36 14.72 -8.75
CA HIS A 61 -4.40 15.38 -7.94
C HIS A 61 -3.81 16.23 -6.80
N LEU A 62 -2.60 16.75 -6.99
CA LEU A 62 -1.97 17.62 -5.99
C LEU A 62 -2.85 18.85 -5.69
N PRO A 63 -2.98 19.23 -4.42
CA PRO A 63 -3.62 20.49 -4.06
C PRO A 63 -2.91 21.67 -4.73
N ALA A 64 -3.68 22.67 -5.15
CA ALA A 64 -3.14 23.84 -5.86
C ALA A 64 -2.00 24.52 -5.07
N GLY A 65 -0.85 24.65 -5.71
CA GLY A 65 0.34 25.27 -5.14
C GLY A 65 1.19 24.41 -4.21
N LYS A 66 0.80 23.16 -3.97
CA LYS A 66 1.63 22.20 -3.23
C LYS A 66 2.49 21.35 -4.18
N ARG A 67 3.69 21.04 -3.73
CA ARG A 67 4.49 19.94 -4.29
C ARG A 67 4.10 18.67 -3.53
N VAL A 68 4.46 17.51 -4.05
CA VAL A 68 4.12 16.22 -3.43
C VAL A 68 4.72 16.09 -2.02
N GLU A 69 5.92 16.60 -1.81
CA GLU A 69 6.61 16.59 -0.51
C GLU A 69 5.92 17.46 0.56
N ASP A 70 5.12 18.42 0.12
CA ASP A 70 4.37 19.30 1.01
C ASP A 70 3.01 18.70 1.42
N CYS A 71 2.68 17.51 0.90
CA CYS A 71 1.42 16.82 1.18
C CYS A 71 1.48 15.98 2.45
N THR A 72 0.28 15.70 2.96
CA THR A 72 0.06 14.72 4.03
C THR A 72 -0.87 13.62 3.53
N LEU A 73 -0.47 12.36 3.71
CA LEU A 73 -1.32 11.19 3.51
C LEU A 73 -1.67 10.59 4.87
N ALA A 74 -2.96 10.45 5.15
CA ALA A 74 -3.48 9.77 6.32
C ALA A 74 -4.07 8.42 5.93
N PHE A 75 -3.49 7.35 6.42
CA PHE A 75 -4.02 5.99 6.35
C PHE A 75 -4.86 5.70 7.58
N ILE A 76 -6.09 5.21 7.39
CA ILE A 76 -7.04 4.93 8.47
C ILE A 76 -7.28 3.43 8.53
N GLY A 77 -6.99 2.82 9.69
CA GLY A 77 -7.21 1.41 9.93
C GLY A 77 -5.96 0.61 10.27
N ASP A 78 -5.97 -0.67 9.90
CA ASP A 78 -4.97 -1.67 10.25
C ASP A 78 -3.64 -1.47 9.51
N ALA A 79 -2.54 -1.91 10.11
CA ALA A 79 -1.22 -1.93 9.50
C ALA A 79 -1.11 -3.02 8.41
N THR A 80 -1.93 -2.91 7.36
CA THR A 80 -1.88 -3.83 6.21
C THR A 80 -0.60 -3.65 5.38
N GLN A 81 -0.37 -4.56 4.44
CA GLN A 81 0.73 -4.45 3.47
C GLN A 81 0.65 -3.17 2.65
N VAL A 82 -0.57 -2.67 2.39
CA VAL A 82 -0.80 -1.39 1.69
C VAL A 82 -0.41 -0.21 2.59
N CYS A 83 -0.81 -0.24 3.86
CA CYS A 83 -0.42 0.76 4.85
C CYS A 83 1.12 0.91 4.94
N VAL A 84 1.81 -0.22 5.06
CA VAL A 84 3.29 -0.25 5.10
C VAL A 84 3.91 0.28 3.81
N SER A 85 3.38 -0.11 2.65
CA SER A 85 3.84 0.38 1.35
C SER A 85 3.70 1.89 1.23
N LEU A 86 2.54 2.42 1.62
CA LEU A 86 2.31 3.87 1.62
C LEU A 86 3.25 4.60 2.59
N MET A 87 3.52 4.02 3.78
CA MET A 87 4.54 4.56 4.68
C MET A 87 5.91 4.61 4.01
N PHE A 88 6.31 3.55 3.29
CA PHE A 88 7.61 3.51 2.63
C PHE A 88 7.73 4.53 1.50
N ILE A 89 6.75 4.62 0.61
CA ILE A 89 6.84 5.57 -0.49
C ILE A 89 6.76 7.02 0.02
N CYS A 90 5.86 7.31 0.95
CA CYS A 90 5.75 8.64 1.57
C CYS A 90 7.05 9.04 2.26
N SER A 91 7.64 8.14 3.07
CA SER A 91 8.90 8.41 3.76
C SER A 91 10.07 8.60 2.79
N LYS A 92 10.09 7.93 1.64
CA LYS A 92 11.16 8.09 0.63
C LYS A 92 11.10 9.41 -0.12
N ILE A 93 9.91 9.94 -0.38
CA ILE A 93 9.73 11.15 -1.18
C ILE A 93 9.45 12.41 -0.35
N GLY A 94 9.49 12.30 0.98
CA GLY A 94 9.40 13.47 1.87
C GLY A 94 7.97 13.83 2.30
N ILE A 95 6.96 13.02 1.97
CA ILE A 95 5.56 13.19 2.38
C ILE A 95 5.41 12.92 3.88
N ARG A 96 4.54 13.69 4.54
CA ARG A 96 4.07 13.36 5.89
C ARG A 96 3.09 12.20 5.82
N PHE A 97 3.46 11.05 6.38
CA PHE A 97 2.59 9.89 6.54
C PHE A 97 1.99 9.85 7.93
N VAL A 98 0.69 9.61 8.02
CA VAL A 98 -0.04 9.42 9.28
C VAL A 98 -0.77 8.08 9.22
N GLN A 99 -0.56 7.19 10.20
CA GLN A 99 -1.49 6.09 10.44
C GLN A 99 -2.38 6.45 11.62
N TYR A 100 -3.70 6.51 11.38
CA TYR A 100 -4.72 6.55 12.42
C TYR A 100 -5.37 5.17 12.54
N GLY A 101 -5.07 4.46 13.61
CA GLY A 101 -5.54 3.10 13.81
C GLY A 101 -5.51 2.69 15.28
N PRO A 102 -6.26 1.63 15.68
CA PRO A 102 -6.32 1.19 17.06
C PRO A 102 -4.98 0.59 17.52
N LYS A 103 -4.68 0.72 18.80
CA LYS A 103 -3.53 0.06 19.42
C LYS A 103 -3.61 -1.45 19.20
N GLY A 104 -2.46 -2.08 18.91
CA GLY A 104 -2.38 -3.48 18.53
C GLY A 104 -2.53 -3.73 17.01
N HIS A 105 -2.97 -2.72 16.27
CA HIS A 105 -3.14 -2.74 14.81
C HIS A 105 -2.32 -1.64 14.11
N GLN A 106 -1.36 -1.10 14.82
CA GLN A 106 -0.45 -0.08 14.31
C GLN A 106 0.88 -0.71 13.88
N ILE A 107 1.58 -0.06 12.97
CA ILE A 107 2.90 -0.52 12.49
C ILE A 107 3.87 -0.72 13.66
N THR A 108 3.77 0.10 14.73
CA THR A 108 4.64 0.02 15.91
C THR A 108 4.37 -1.18 16.81
N ASP A 109 3.15 -1.70 16.80
CA ASP A 109 2.69 -2.73 17.74
C ASP A 109 2.73 -4.13 17.12
N GLY A 110 3.39 -4.29 15.98
CA GLY A 110 3.54 -5.59 15.32
C GLY A 110 2.24 -6.08 14.65
N GLY A 111 1.37 -5.13 14.24
CA GLY A 111 0.17 -5.46 13.46
C GLY A 111 0.49 -6.22 12.18
N LEU A 112 1.69 -6.03 11.64
CA LEU A 112 2.20 -6.81 10.52
C LEU A 112 3.33 -7.73 10.97
N GLN A 113 3.14 -9.04 10.86
CA GLN A 113 4.15 -10.06 11.15
C GLN A 113 4.91 -10.39 9.86
N VAL A 114 6.22 -10.12 9.82
CA VAL A 114 7.10 -10.51 8.71
C VAL A 114 8.13 -11.54 9.18
N ASP A 115 8.40 -12.53 8.36
CA ASP A 115 9.25 -13.69 8.70
C ASP A 115 10.64 -13.30 9.25
N ASP A 116 11.24 -12.24 8.75
CA ASP A 116 12.61 -11.83 9.08
C ASP A 116 12.71 -10.91 10.31
N LYS A 117 11.63 -10.71 11.07
CA LYS A 117 11.55 -9.79 12.21
C LYS A 117 12.07 -8.38 11.87
N VAL A 118 11.74 -7.91 10.68
CA VAL A 118 12.17 -6.61 10.19
C VAL A 118 11.39 -5.51 10.90
N ASP A 119 12.11 -4.52 11.43
CA ASP A 119 11.48 -3.33 11.97
C ASP A 119 11.09 -2.37 10.83
N LEU A 120 9.83 -2.48 10.42
CA LEU A 120 9.26 -1.71 9.30
C LEU A 120 9.28 -0.20 9.61
N LEU A 121 9.02 0.18 10.86
CA LEU A 121 9.03 1.58 11.26
C LEU A 121 10.43 2.15 11.24
N ALA A 122 11.45 1.38 11.63
CA ALA A 122 12.85 1.81 11.56
C ALA A 122 13.28 2.09 10.12
N ILE A 123 12.85 1.27 9.15
CA ILE A 123 13.08 1.54 7.72
C ILE A 123 12.43 2.86 7.30
N GLY A 124 11.17 3.07 7.65
CA GLY A 124 10.47 4.31 7.34
C GLY A 124 11.15 5.55 7.96
N LYS A 125 11.60 5.46 9.21
CA LYS A 125 12.33 6.55 9.88
C LYS A 125 13.65 6.86 9.20
N ALA A 126 14.42 5.85 8.82
CA ALA A 126 15.67 6.05 8.07
C ALA A 126 15.42 6.76 6.72
N ASN A 127 14.37 6.38 6.00
CA ASN A 127 13.96 7.09 4.78
C ASN A 127 13.63 8.57 5.06
N CYS A 128 12.92 8.86 6.18
CA CYS A 128 12.59 10.24 6.55
C CYS A 128 13.83 11.09 6.87
N GLU A 129 14.87 10.50 7.47
CA GLU A 129 16.14 11.20 7.71
C GLU A 129 16.80 11.69 6.42
N GLU A 130 16.66 10.93 5.34
CA GLU A 130 17.21 11.28 4.03
C GLU A 130 16.31 12.27 3.25
N SER A 131 14.99 12.09 3.32
CA SER A 131 14.01 12.81 2.49
C SER A 131 13.44 14.08 3.14
N GLY A 132 13.50 14.18 4.47
CA GLY A 132 12.81 15.23 5.25
C GLY A 132 11.33 14.91 5.54
N GLY A 133 10.83 13.74 5.15
CA GLY A 133 9.48 13.28 5.48
C GLY A 133 9.26 13.04 6.97
N THR A 134 8.02 12.76 7.34
CA THR A 134 7.67 12.43 8.75
C THR A 134 6.67 11.30 8.82
N ILE A 135 6.74 10.51 9.89
CA ILE A 135 5.79 9.42 10.18
C ILE A 135 5.14 9.70 11.54
N VAL A 136 3.82 9.64 11.57
CA VAL A 136 3.00 9.74 12.77
C VAL A 136 2.14 8.50 12.89
N ILE A 137 2.21 7.81 14.02
CA ILE A 137 1.36 6.66 14.34
C ILE A 137 0.50 7.07 15.55
N SER A 138 -0.82 6.98 15.42
CA SER A 138 -1.73 7.53 16.43
C SER A 138 -3.06 6.78 16.51
N ASP A 139 -3.66 6.75 17.68
CA ASP A 139 -5.04 6.39 17.95
C ASP A 139 -5.94 7.62 18.20
N ASP A 140 -5.40 8.83 18.04
CA ASP A 140 -6.14 10.09 18.13
C ASP A 140 -6.54 10.56 16.73
N ILE A 141 -7.84 10.72 16.50
CA ILE A 141 -8.42 11.17 15.23
C ILE A 141 -7.90 12.55 14.80
N GLU A 142 -7.52 13.42 15.75
CA GLU A 142 -6.97 14.73 15.42
C GLU A 142 -5.65 14.65 14.62
N SER A 143 -4.99 13.51 14.66
CA SER A 143 -3.75 13.28 13.89
C SER A 143 -3.93 13.42 12.37
N ILE A 144 -5.14 13.17 11.84
CA ILE A 144 -5.45 13.25 10.41
C ILE A 144 -5.74 14.68 9.93
N ARG A 145 -5.88 15.64 10.85
CA ARG A 145 -6.21 17.02 10.50
C ARG A 145 -5.17 17.63 9.55
N GLY A 146 -5.64 18.22 8.47
CA GLY A 146 -4.81 18.80 7.42
C GLY A 146 -4.27 17.78 6.42
N ALA A 147 -4.74 16.54 6.44
CA ALA A 147 -4.38 15.54 5.43
C ALA A 147 -4.95 15.92 4.06
N ASP A 148 -4.10 15.86 3.05
CA ASP A 148 -4.47 16.10 1.66
C ASP A 148 -5.11 14.87 1.03
N PHE A 149 -4.62 13.68 1.45
CA PHE A 149 -5.11 12.38 1.02
C PHE A 149 -5.49 11.54 2.24
N VAL A 150 -6.66 10.92 2.18
CA VAL A 150 -7.17 9.97 3.17
C VAL A 150 -7.27 8.62 2.49
N TYR A 151 -6.67 7.61 3.06
CA TYR A 151 -6.59 6.27 2.51
C TYR A 151 -7.12 5.25 3.51
N THR A 152 -7.79 4.21 3.06
CA THR A 152 -8.09 3.03 3.86
C THR A 152 -8.00 1.76 3.03
N ASP A 153 -7.98 0.63 3.70
CA ASP A 153 -8.03 -0.72 3.14
C ASP A 153 -9.08 -1.52 3.90
N VAL A 154 -9.49 -2.65 3.35
CA VAL A 154 -10.39 -3.58 4.03
C VAL A 154 -9.79 -4.01 5.37
N TRP A 155 -10.64 -4.16 6.38
CA TRP A 155 -10.20 -4.63 7.70
C TRP A 155 -9.91 -6.12 7.74
N TYR A 156 -10.43 -6.88 6.77
CA TYR A 156 -10.18 -8.30 6.60
C TYR A 156 -9.24 -8.51 5.42
N GLY A 157 -8.03 -8.96 5.69
CA GLY A 157 -7.10 -9.35 4.63
C GLY A 157 -7.57 -10.62 3.92
N LEU A 158 -7.21 -10.77 2.65
CA LEU A 158 -7.47 -12.01 1.88
C LEU A 158 -6.87 -13.28 2.54
N TYR A 159 -6.03 -13.10 3.55
CA TYR A 159 -5.28 -14.14 4.24
C TYR A 159 -5.71 -14.32 5.71
N ASP A 160 -6.58 -13.44 6.20
CA ASP A 160 -7.08 -13.54 7.56
C ASP A 160 -8.13 -14.65 7.62
N GLN A 161 -7.76 -15.77 8.20
CA GLN A 161 -8.73 -16.78 8.59
C GLN A 161 -9.37 -16.32 9.88
N GLU A 162 -10.70 -16.38 9.96
CA GLU A 162 -11.44 -16.19 11.20
C GLU A 162 -11.06 -17.29 12.23
N GLU A 163 -9.91 -17.16 12.86
CA GLU A 163 -9.56 -17.96 14.04
C GLU A 163 -9.98 -17.21 15.30
N GLY A 164 -11.20 -17.49 15.70
CA GLY A 164 -11.61 -17.45 17.10
C GLY A 164 -11.68 -16.08 17.77
N GLY A 165 -12.82 -15.40 17.70
CA GLY A 165 -13.33 -14.62 18.81
C GLY A 165 -12.90 -13.16 18.86
N GLY A 166 -13.67 -12.33 18.33
CA GLY A 166 -13.63 -10.88 18.33
C GLY A 166 -13.61 -10.41 16.88
N SER A 167 -14.76 -10.06 16.39
CA SER A 167 -14.85 -9.56 15.02
C SER A 167 -13.96 -8.32 14.89
N TYR A 168 -13.18 -8.21 13.82
CA TYR A 168 -12.53 -6.94 13.43
C TYR A 168 -13.50 -5.76 13.48
N MET A 169 -14.79 -6.02 13.19
CA MET A 169 -15.86 -5.06 13.38
C MET A 169 -15.91 -4.48 14.79
N ASP A 170 -15.68 -5.28 15.84
CA ASP A 170 -15.72 -4.81 17.23
C ASP A 170 -14.53 -3.87 17.55
N VAL A 171 -13.41 -4.03 16.82
CA VAL A 171 -12.21 -3.22 17.00
C VAL A 171 -12.28 -1.93 16.17
N PHE A 172 -12.72 -2.02 14.93
CA PHE A 172 -12.63 -0.91 13.98
C PHE A 172 -13.92 -0.12 13.83
N TYR A 173 -15.08 -0.76 13.86
CA TYR A 173 -16.36 -0.10 13.64
C TYR A 173 -16.95 0.48 14.95
N PRO A 174 -17.54 1.67 14.92
CA PRO A 174 -17.57 2.64 13.81
C PRO A 174 -16.37 3.60 13.80
N THR A 175 -15.45 3.47 14.75
CA THR A 175 -14.44 4.49 15.07
C THR A 175 -13.49 4.76 13.90
N TYR A 176 -13.12 3.72 13.16
CA TYR A 176 -12.17 3.81 12.06
C TYR A 176 -12.81 3.71 10.67
N GLN A 177 -14.14 3.74 10.61
CA GLN A 177 -14.86 3.85 9.34
C GLN A 177 -14.64 5.24 8.74
N VAL A 178 -14.17 5.30 7.50
CA VAL A 178 -14.03 6.58 6.79
C VAL A 178 -15.40 7.10 6.41
N THR A 179 -15.78 8.19 7.06
CA THR A 179 -17.04 8.89 6.87
C THR A 179 -16.80 10.28 6.30
N MET A 180 -17.85 10.96 5.85
CA MET A 180 -17.74 12.33 5.38
C MET A 180 -17.32 13.30 6.50
N ASP A 181 -17.68 13.03 7.75
CA ASP A 181 -17.20 13.82 8.90
C ASP A 181 -15.68 13.68 9.07
N MET A 182 -15.15 12.48 8.89
CA MET A 182 -13.72 12.23 8.94
C MET A 182 -13.00 12.92 7.77
N MET A 183 -13.56 12.87 6.58
CA MET A 183 -13.06 13.61 5.42
C MET A 183 -13.06 15.13 5.66
N ASN A 184 -14.10 15.67 6.33
CA ASN A 184 -14.18 17.09 6.67
C ASN A 184 -13.16 17.47 7.75
N LEU A 185 -12.90 16.58 8.71
CA LEU A 185 -11.85 16.77 9.72
C LEU A 185 -10.47 16.82 9.08
N ALA A 186 -10.18 15.93 8.13
CA ALA A 186 -8.93 15.96 7.36
C ALA A 186 -8.77 17.29 6.62
N GLY A 187 -9.81 17.72 5.92
CA GLY A 187 -9.85 19.05 5.28
C GLY A 187 -10.91 19.15 4.18
N PRO A 188 -11.33 20.37 3.84
CA PRO A 188 -12.40 20.56 2.85
C PRO A 188 -12.01 20.09 1.43
N ASN A 189 -10.72 20.02 1.14
CA ASN A 189 -10.19 19.63 -0.16
C ASN A 189 -9.50 18.26 -0.13
N SER A 190 -9.57 17.52 1.00
CA SER A 190 -8.97 16.19 1.11
C SER A 190 -9.57 15.23 0.09
N ARG A 191 -8.75 14.36 -0.47
CA ARG A 191 -9.11 13.33 -1.45
C ARG A 191 -9.12 11.97 -0.81
N PHE A 192 -10.06 11.13 -1.19
CA PHE A 192 -10.20 9.77 -0.68
C PHE A 192 -9.60 8.78 -1.68
N MET A 193 -8.87 7.78 -1.18
CA MET A 193 -8.22 6.71 -1.94
C MET A 193 -8.46 5.36 -1.28
N HIS A 194 -8.51 4.30 -2.07
CA HIS A 194 -8.70 2.92 -1.63
C HIS A 194 -8.18 1.94 -2.67
N CYS A 195 -7.33 1.01 -2.27
CA CYS A 195 -6.72 0.01 -3.16
C CYS A 195 -7.71 -0.94 -3.84
N LEU A 196 -8.94 -1.03 -3.35
CA LEU A 196 -10.00 -1.94 -3.79
C LEU A 196 -9.63 -3.44 -3.68
N PRO A 197 -10.61 -4.34 -3.46
CA PRO A 197 -12.05 -4.05 -3.33
C PRO A 197 -12.38 -3.38 -2.00
N ALA A 198 -13.47 -2.59 -1.94
CA ALA A 198 -13.98 -1.99 -0.72
C ALA A 198 -15.19 -2.74 -0.19
N THR A 199 -15.30 -2.87 1.15
CA THR A 199 -16.50 -3.38 1.83
C THR A 199 -17.31 -2.20 2.32
N ARG A 200 -18.19 -1.69 1.44
CA ARG A 200 -19.03 -0.53 1.72
C ARG A 200 -19.88 -0.72 2.97
N GLY A 201 -19.90 0.28 3.83
CA GLY A 201 -20.59 0.24 5.12
C GLY A 201 -19.72 -0.34 6.26
N GLU A 202 -18.55 -0.88 5.96
CA GLU A 202 -17.54 -1.28 6.94
C GLU A 202 -16.42 -0.22 7.02
N GLU A 203 -15.30 -0.38 6.30
CA GLU A 203 -14.18 0.56 6.38
C GLU A 203 -14.44 1.93 5.75
N VAL A 204 -15.44 2.03 4.87
CA VAL A 204 -15.83 3.27 4.19
C VAL A 204 -17.34 3.34 3.95
N THR A 205 -17.90 4.53 4.07
CA THR A 205 -19.32 4.76 3.73
C THR A 205 -19.52 4.94 2.22
N ASP A 206 -20.73 4.62 1.72
CA ASP A 206 -21.09 4.85 0.32
C ASP A 206 -20.94 6.33 -0.08
N GLU A 207 -21.29 7.25 0.82
CA GLU A 207 -21.19 8.68 0.59
C GLU A 207 -19.75 9.12 0.26
N VAL A 208 -18.75 8.60 0.97
CA VAL A 208 -17.33 8.88 0.70
C VAL A 208 -16.87 8.20 -0.58
N MET A 209 -17.24 6.93 -0.73
CA MET A 209 -16.79 6.12 -1.88
C MET A 209 -17.30 6.68 -3.21
N ASP A 210 -18.52 7.19 -3.25
CA ASP A 210 -19.18 7.68 -4.44
C ASP A 210 -19.15 9.22 -4.58
N ASP A 211 -18.43 9.93 -3.70
CA ASP A 211 -18.28 11.39 -3.81
C ASP A 211 -17.55 11.74 -5.13
N PRO A 212 -18.22 12.47 -6.05
CA PRO A 212 -17.69 12.72 -7.39
C PRO A 212 -16.49 13.68 -7.41
N VAL A 213 -16.25 14.37 -6.29
CA VAL A 213 -15.15 15.35 -6.17
C VAL A 213 -14.00 14.80 -5.36
N ARG A 214 -14.30 14.12 -4.25
CA ARG A 214 -13.28 13.69 -3.30
C ARG A 214 -12.75 12.28 -3.56
N SER A 215 -13.58 11.35 -4.05
CA SER A 215 -13.16 9.98 -4.29
C SER A 215 -12.28 9.87 -5.54
N LEU A 216 -11.09 9.33 -5.38
CA LEU A 216 -10.14 9.04 -6.45
C LEU A 216 -10.03 7.54 -6.75
N CYS A 217 -10.83 6.68 -6.11
CA CYS A 217 -10.68 5.23 -6.18
C CYS A 217 -10.67 4.67 -7.62
N TRP A 218 -11.50 5.22 -8.50
CA TRP A 218 -11.55 4.78 -9.89
C TRP A 218 -10.36 5.25 -10.73
N VAL A 219 -9.87 6.46 -10.47
CA VAL A 219 -8.64 6.99 -11.09
C VAL A 219 -7.44 6.18 -10.60
N GLU A 220 -7.37 5.90 -9.31
CA GLU A 220 -6.35 5.06 -8.69
C GLU A 220 -6.32 3.66 -9.30
N ALA A 221 -7.47 3.01 -9.45
CA ALA A 221 -7.59 1.70 -10.11
C ALA A 221 -7.10 1.73 -11.57
N GLU A 222 -7.36 2.82 -12.30
CA GLU A 222 -6.83 3.00 -13.65
C GLU A 222 -5.32 3.24 -13.64
N ASN A 223 -4.82 4.08 -12.75
CA ASN A 223 -3.40 4.40 -12.61
C ASN A 223 -2.57 3.19 -12.21
N ARG A 224 -3.16 2.23 -11.49
CA ARG A 224 -2.55 0.93 -11.22
C ARG A 224 -2.15 0.20 -12.51
N LYS A 225 -3.00 0.22 -13.52
CA LYS A 225 -2.70 -0.33 -14.85
C LYS A 225 -1.56 0.42 -15.53
N HIS A 226 -1.56 1.75 -15.46
CA HIS A 226 -0.55 2.57 -16.11
C HIS A 226 0.83 2.45 -15.46
N SER A 227 0.91 2.45 -14.15
CA SER A 227 2.15 2.27 -13.39
C SER A 227 2.79 0.91 -13.65
N ILE A 228 2.00 -0.17 -13.68
CA ILE A 228 2.52 -1.52 -14.01
C ILE A 228 3.01 -1.59 -15.45
N ARG A 229 2.31 -0.98 -16.41
CA ARG A 229 2.79 -0.93 -17.81
C ARG A 229 4.13 -0.21 -17.94
N ALA A 230 4.30 0.90 -17.23
CA ALA A 230 5.57 1.63 -17.21
C ALA A 230 6.69 0.78 -16.59
N LEU A 231 6.40 0.08 -15.48
CA LEU A 231 7.35 -0.82 -14.84
C LEU A 231 7.78 -1.96 -15.77
N LEU A 232 6.82 -2.60 -16.45
CA LEU A 232 7.11 -3.67 -17.41
C LEU A 232 7.95 -3.17 -18.60
N ALA A 233 7.66 -2.00 -19.14
CA ALA A 233 8.47 -1.39 -20.20
C ALA A 233 9.90 -1.11 -19.73
N ALA A 234 10.06 -0.53 -18.53
CA ALA A 234 11.37 -0.22 -17.97
C ALA A 234 12.23 -1.47 -17.67
N LEU A 235 11.59 -2.58 -17.33
CA LEU A 235 12.28 -3.86 -17.10
C LEU A 235 12.53 -4.62 -18.41
N GLY A 236 11.61 -4.56 -19.37
CA GLY A 236 11.74 -5.22 -20.67
C GLY A 236 12.92 -4.71 -21.50
N ASP A 237 13.19 -3.42 -21.47
CA ASP A 237 14.34 -2.81 -22.17
C ASP A 237 15.71 -3.26 -21.61
N ARG A 238 15.73 -3.86 -20.44
CA ARG A 238 16.97 -4.32 -19.76
C ARG A 238 17.24 -5.80 -19.94
N THR A 239 16.30 -6.54 -20.50
CA THR A 239 16.46 -7.98 -20.73
C THR A 239 17.23 -8.17 -22.05
N PRO A 240 18.47 -8.73 -22.05
CA PRO A 240 19.11 -9.15 -23.29
C PRO A 240 18.18 -10.18 -23.96
N LEU A 241 17.76 -9.92 -25.16
CA LEU A 241 17.15 -10.98 -25.98
C LEU A 241 18.21 -12.07 -26.08
N ALA A 242 17.90 -13.25 -25.56
CA ALA A 242 18.80 -14.40 -25.73
C ALA A 242 18.92 -14.68 -27.24
N ASP A 243 20.16 -14.65 -27.74
CA ASP A 243 20.53 -15.07 -29.08
C ASP A 243 20.18 -16.56 -29.32
#